data_f1fbb94687a6a0f0153d4c723dd44408
#
_entry.id   f1fbb94687a6a0f0153d4c723dd44408
#
_cell.length_a   1.000
_cell.length_b   1.000
_cell.length_c   1.000
_cell.angle_alpha   90.00
_cell.angle_beta   90.00
_cell.angle_gamma   90.00
#
_symmetry.space_group_name_H-M   'P 1'
#
loop_
_entity.id
_entity.type
_entity.pdbx_description
1 polymer ?
#
loop_
_entity_poly.entity_id
_entity_poly.type
_entity_poly.pdbx_seq_one_letter_code
_entity_poly.pdbx_strand_id
1 'polypeptide(L)'
;MVKKRRKDALIIIREFNPDLVISDIMMPEMSGDELCSAIKGDLEMSHIPVVLLTALGDEKNMLEGLEIGADAYITKPFSVGILKATIKNLLANRALLRQVYNSIEEEEQNFPVNCTNTLDWKFIASVKECIEKNMGDPDFNVEMLSSRHHMSRTSFFNKLKVLTGYAPADYIRMIRLQHAAQLLKQGEYTIAEITDMVGFSDAKYFREVFKKYYGVSPSKYGESEKTGSYPAINLKNEK
;
A
#
# COMPACT_ATOMS: atom_id res chain seq x y z
N MET A 1 35.80 -3.11 -2.41
CA MET A 1 36.18 -2.10 -1.40
C MET A 1 35.26 -0.89 -1.56
N VAL A 2 34.12 -0.84 -0.86
CA VAL A 2 33.18 0.28 -0.96
C VAL A 2 33.05 0.91 0.43
N LYS A 3 33.83 1.92 0.70
CA LYS A 3 33.56 2.87 1.79
C LYS A 3 32.39 3.74 1.34
N LYS A 4 31.16 3.33 1.61
CA LYS A 4 30.01 4.18 1.39
C LYS A 4 29.67 4.92 2.68
N ARG A 5 29.67 6.26 2.60
CA ARG A 5 29.34 7.17 3.69
C ARG A 5 27.85 7.08 4.04
N ARG A 6 27.49 7.44 5.27
CA ARG A 6 26.10 7.50 5.81
C ARG A 6 25.07 8.06 4.79
N LYS A 7 25.40 9.17 4.13
CA LYS A 7 24.55 9.80 3.10
C LYS A 7 24.37 8.92 1.86
N ASP A 8 25.37 8.10 1.51
CA ASP A 8 25.31 7.26 0.31
C ASP A 8 24.34 6.10 0.47
N ALA A 9 24.18 5.51 1.68
CA ALA A 9 23.26 4.40 1.92
C ALA A 9 21.79 4.84 1.76
N LEU A 10 21.39 5.94 2.37
CA LEU A 10 20.03 6.48 2.27
C LEU A 10 19.70 6.96 0.84
N ILE A 11 20.66 7.59 0.16
CA ILE A 11 20.50 8.00 -1.24
C ILE A 11 20.28 6.78 -2.12
N ILE A 12 21.08 5.72 -1.94
CA ILE A 12 20.95 4.49 -2.71
C ILE A 12 19.61 3.81 -2.43
N ILE A 13 19.19 3.71 -1.17
CA ILE A 13 17.91 3.10 -0.81
C ILE A 13 16.76 3.87 -1.48
N ARG A 14 16.82 5.20 -1.48
CA ARG A 14 15.81 6.03 -2.13
C ARG A 14 15.80 5.88 -3.66
N GLU A 15 16.98 5.82 -4.30
CA GLU A 15 17.10 5.68 -5.74
C GLU A 15 16.71 4.28 -6.23
N PHE A 16 17.18 3.22 -5.55
CA PHE A 16 16.95 1.83 -5.94
C PHE A 16 15.60 1.30 -5.47
N ASN A 17 15.00 1.90 -4.42
CA ASN A 17 13.76 1.44 -3.79
C ASN A 17 13.74 -0.09 -3.59
N PRO A 18 14.65 -0.66 -2.77
CA PRO A 18 14.79 -2.10 -2.60
C PRO A 18 13.55 -2.70 -1.93
N ASP A 19 13.26 -3.97 -2.22
CA ASP A 19 12.18 -4.71 -1.59
C ASP A 19 12.42 -4.99 -0.09
N LEU A 20 13.70 -4.97 0.34
CA LEU A 20 14.11 -5.22 1.73
C LEU A 20 15.55 -4.72 1.94
N VAL A 21 15.84 -4.20 3.13
CA VAL A 21 17.18 -3.82 3.57
C VAL A 21 17.66 -4.78 4.66
N ILE A 22 18.90 -5.27 4.53
CA ILE A 22 19.60 -6.03 5.57
C ILE A 22 20.80 -5.21 6.01
N SER A 23 20.90 -4.95 7.30
CA SER A 23 22.01 -4.17 7.85
C SER A 23 22.60 -4.84 9.08
N ASP A 24 23.92 -4.75 9.23
CA ASP A 24 24.56 -5.02 10.51
C ASP A 24 24.25 -3.88 11.47
N ILE A 25 24.04 -4.19 12.75
CA ILE A 25 23.91 -3.15 13.80
C ILE A 25 25.23 -2.43 13.97
N MET A 26 26.34 -3.18 14.07
CA MET A 26 27.67 -2.61 14.28
C MET A 26 28.33 -2.24 12.95
N MET A 27 28.11 -1.02 12.50
CA MET A 27 28.77 -0.47 11.32
C MET A 27 29.54 0.83 11.65
N PRO A 28 30.68 1.09 10.97
CA PRO A 28 31.38 2.36 11.10
C PRO A 28 30.49 3.52 10.61
N GLU A 29 30.58 4.67 11.28
CA GLU A 29 29.94 5.95 10.95
C GLU A 29 28.41 6.03 11.16
N MET A 30 27.67 4.92 11.00
CA MET A 30 26.23 4.83 11.20
C MET A 30 25.88 3.42 11.67
N SER A 31 25.24 3.28 12.81
CA SER A 31 24.74 1.99 13.25
C SER A 31 23.56 1.52 12.40
N GLY A 32 23.30 0.21 12.39
CA GLY A 32 22.11 -0.33 11.72
C GLY A 32 20.82 0.21 12.30
N ASP A 33 20.79 0.50 13.60
CA ASP A 33 19.64 1.10 14.29
C ASP A 33 19.38 2.53 13.82
N GLU A 34 20.42 3.34 13.67
CA GLU A 34 20.31 4.69 13.11
C GLU A 34 19.84 4.65 11.65
N LEU A 35 20.32 3.68 10.85
CA LEU A 35 19.88 3.48 9.48
C LEU A 35 18.40 3.07 9.45
N CYS A 36 18.00 2.13 10.29
CA CYS A 36 16.61 1.69 10.42
C CYS A 36 15.70 2.84 10.81
N SER A 37 16.06 3.60 11.85
CA SER A 37 15.33 4.79 12.29
C SER A 37 15.17 5.82 11.16
N ALA A 38 16.22 6.07 10.39
CA ALA A 38 16.17 6.99 9.26
C ALA A 38 15.24 6.50 8.13
N ILE A 39 15.26 5.19 7.83
CA ILE A 39 14.35 4.58 6.84
C ILE A 39 12.90 4.65 7.33
N LYS A 40 12.65 4.24 8.57
CA LYS A 40 11.29 4.19 9.14
C LYS A 40 10.68 5.56 9.41
N GLY A 41 11.53 6.57 9.64
CA GLY A 41 11.12 7.96 9.80
C GLY A 41 10.92 8.74 8.50
N ASP A 42 11.34 8.19 7.35
CA ASP A 42 11.22 8.87 6.05
C ASP A 42 9.93 8.45 5.32
N LEU A 43 9.13 9.44 4.91
CA LEU A 43 7.84 9.18 4.25
C LEU A 43 7.98 8.34 2.98
N GLU A 44 9.07 8.50 2.20
CA GLU A 44 9.27 7.77 0.95
C GLU A 44 9.76 6.33 1.16
N MET A 45 10.47 6.05 2.28
CA MET A 45 11.15 4.78 2.54
C MET A 45 10.53 3.95 3.67
N SER A 46 9.66 4.52 4.52
CA SER A 46 9.11 3.87 5.72
C SER A 46 8.48 2.50 5.45
N HIS A 47 7.98 2.27 4.25
CA HIS A 47 7.39 1.01 3.82
C HIS A 47 8.42 -0.11 3.55
N ILE A 48 9.73 0.21 3.45
CA ILE A 48 10.77 -0.79 3.16
C ILE A 48 11.07 -1.60 4.43
N PRO A 49 11.00 -2.95 4.39
CA PRO A 49 11.37 -3.78 5.52
C PRO A 49 12.86 -3.70 5.81
N VAL A 50 13.19 -3.68 7.09
CA VAL A 50 14.57 -3.66 7.57
C VAL A 50 14.81 -4.86 8.47
N VAL A 51 15.82 -5.67 8.12
CA VAL A 51 16.33 -6.78 8.93
C VAL A 51 17.67 -6.36 9.53
N LEU A 52 17.79 -6.42 10.85
CA LEU A 52 19.01 -6.08 11.55
C LEU A 52 19.76 -7.35 11.98
N LEU A 53 21.07 -7.37 11.72
CA LEU A 53 21.97 -8.44 12.13
C LEU A 53 22.67 -8.02 13.42
N THR A 54 22.47 -8.78 14.52
CA THR A 54 22.99 -8.45 15.86
C THR A 54 23.98 -9.49 16.36
N ALA A 55 24.85 -9.12 17.30
CA ALA A 55 25.74 -10.06 17.98
C ALA A 55 25.00 -10.84 19.06
N LEU A 56 25.48 -12.05 19.38
CA LEU A 56 24.94 -12.86 20.46
C LEU A 56 25.12 -12.13 21.81
N GLY A 57 24.06 -12.05 22.63
CA GLY A 57 24.11 -11.41 23.96
C GLY A 57 23.68 -9.94 24.00
N ASP A 58 23.23 -9.38 22.91
CA ASP A 58 22.86 -7.95 22.76
C ASP A 58 21.36 -7.72 23.00
N GLU A 59 20.79 -8.39 24.06
CA GLU A 59 19.36 -8.33 24.39
C GLU A 59 18.86 -6.91 24.64
N LYS A 60 19.74 -6.04 25.18
CA LYS A 60 19.39 -4.63 25.45
C LYS A 60 19.19 -3.85 24.14
N ASN A 61 20.09 -4.03 23.18
CA ASN A 61 19.97 -3.42 21.86
C ASN A 61 18.78 -4.00 21.05
N MET A 62 18.41 -5.26 21.31
CA MET A 62 17.26 -5.91 20.69
C MET A 62 15.92 -5.31 21.16
N LEU A 63 15.81 -4.94 22.44
CA LEU A 63 14.62 -4.26 22.99
C LEU A 63 14.52 -2.81 22.48
N GLU A 64 15.63 -2.07 22.53
CA GLU A 64 15.69 -0.70 21.97
C GLU A 64 15.39 -0.68 20.47
N GLY A 65 15.86 -1.69 19.75
CA GLY A 65 15.65 -1.80 18.31
C GLY A 65 14.23 -2.19 17.90
N LEU A 66 13.49 -2.92 18.74
CA LEU A 66 12.05 -3.17 18.52
C LEU A 66 11.25 -1.85 18.59
N GLU A 67 11.65 -0.91 19.43
CA GLU A 67 11.05 0.42 19.50
C GLU A 67 11.37 1.28 18.25
N ILE A 68 12.51 1.02 17.60
CA ILE A 68 12.93 1.69 16.35
C ILE A 68 12.11 1.23 15.13
N GLY A 69 11.42 0.09 15.23
CA GLY A 69 10.52 -0.41 14.19
C GLY A 69 11.19 -1.28 13.12
N ALA A 70 12.30 -1.97 13.45
CA ALA A 70 12.85 -3.00 12.57
C ALA A 70 11.87 -4.17 12.42
N ASP A 71 11.77 -4.72 11.22
CA ASP A 71 10.82 -5.79 10.91
C ASP A 71 11.31 -7.17 11.35
N ALA A 72 12.63 -7.36 11.51
CA ALA A 72 13.22 -8.57 12.08
C ALA A 72 14.65 -8.34 12.60
N TYR A 73 15.04 -9.18 13.59
CA TYR A 73 16.40 -9.28 14.11
C TYR A 73 16.93 -10.69 13.89
N ILE A 74 18.18 -10.81 13.49
CA ILE A 74 18.86 -12.09 13.32
C ILE A 74 20.19 -12.05 14.08
N THR A 75 20.34 -12.92 15.08
CA THR A 75 21.56 -13.03 15.88
C THR A 75 22.67 -13.77 15.15
N LYS A 76 23.87 -13.23 15.18
CA LYS A 76 25.09 -13.87 14.69
C LYS A 76 25.68 -14.82 15.75
N PRO A 77 26.19 -16.01 15.38
CA PRO A 77 26.21 -16.58 14.03
C PRO A 77 24.84 -17.16 13.62
N PHE A 78 24.43 -16.92 12.38
CA PHE A 78 23.17 -17.44 11.84
C PHE A 78 23.41 -18.38 10.65
N SER A 79 22.48 -19.31 10.43
CA SER A 79 22.48 -20.11 9.22
C SER A 79 21.85 -19.34 8.05
N VAL A 80 22.36 -19.60 6.83
CA VAL A 80 21.77 -19.03 5.61
C VAL A 80 20.30 -19.44 5.46
N GLY A 81 19.91 -20.60 6.01
CA GLY A 81 18.52 -21.07 6.04
C GLY A 81 17.59 -20.15 6.84
N ILE A 82 18.03 -19.72 8.03
CA ILE A 82 17.27 -18.78 8.88
C ILE A 82 17.12 -17.45 8.16
N LEU A 83 18.20 -16.88 7.61
CA LEU A 83 18.13 -15.62 6.87
C LEU A 83 17.16 -15.70 5.70
N LYS A 84 17.27 -16.75 4.86
CA LYS A 84 16.36 -16.96 3.73
C LYS A 84 14.90 -17.12 4.16
N ALA A 85 14.63 -17.86 5.25
CA ALA A 85 13.28 -18.04 5.77
C ALA A 85 12.70 -16.72 6.28
N THR A 86 13.46 -15.92 7.01
CA THR A 86 13.04 -14.60 7.51
C THR A 86 12.69 -13.67 6.34
N ILE A 87 13.58 -13.55 5.33
CA ILE A 87 13.33 -12.74 4.15
C ILE A 87 12.06 -13.19 3.42
N LYS A 88 11.95 -14.51 3.17
CA LYS A 88 10.78 -15.08 2.50
C LYS A 88 9.50 -14.80 3.27
N ASN A 89 9.50 -14.93 4.59
CA ASN A 89 8.32 -14.66 5.42
C ASN A 89 7.94 -13.18 5.41
N LEU A 90 8.90 -12.25 5.51
CA LEU A 90 8.63 -10.82 5.45
C LEU A 90 8.02 -10.41 4.10
N LEU A 91 8.56 -10.93 2.99
CA LEU A 91 8.03 -10.65 1.66
C LEU A 91 6.70 -11.36 1.40
N ALA A 92 6.53 -12.62 1.88
CA ALA A 92 5.30 -13.40 1.71
C ALA A 92 4.15 -12.86 2.57
N ASN A 93 4.39 -12.44 3.81
CA ASN A 93 3.36 -11.86 4.68
C ASN A 93 2.75 -10.60 4.05
N ARG A 94 3.55 -9.80 3.35
CA ARG A 94 3.03 -8.67 2.56
C ARG A 94 2.14 -9.13 1.41
N ALA A 95 2.52 -10.21 0.72
CA ALA A 95 1.70 -10.77 -0.35
C ALA A 95 0.41 -11.43 0.18
N LEU A 96 0.50 -12.12 1.32
CA LEU A 96 -0.64 -12.78 1.96
C LEU A 96 -1.66 -11.78 2.53
N LEU A 97 -1.19 -10.72 3.19
CA LEU A 97 -2.07 -9.63 3.63
C LEU A 97 -2.84 -9.02 2.46
N ARG A 98 -2.20 -8.92 1.27
CA ARG A 98 -2.89 -8.51 0.04
C ARG A 98 -4.00 -9.47 -0.38
N GLN A 99 -3.85 -10.78 -0.17
CA GLN A 99 -4.85 -11.79 -0.58
C GLN A 99 -5.98 -11.93 0.44
N VAL A 100 -5.67 -11.97 1.74
CA VAL A 100 -6.67 -12.15 2.81
C VAL A 100 -7.64 -10.98 2.85
N TYR A 101 -7.16 -9.76 2.67
CA TYR A 101 -8.02 -8.58 2.66
C TYR A 101 -8.85 -8.44 1.36
N ASN A 102 -8.43 -9.06 0.27
CA ASN A 102 -9.23 -9.11 -0.95
C ASN A 102 -10.41 -10.10 -0.86
N SER A 103 -10.46 -10.95 0.17
CA SER A 103 -11.49 -11.97 0.40
C SER A 103 -12.44 -11.67 1.56
N ILE A 104 -12.20 -10.62 2.35
CA ILE A 104 -13.12 -10.20 3.41
C ILE A 104 -14.12 -9.24 2.79
N GLU A 105 -15.21 -9.81 2.30
CA GLU A 105 -16.42 -9.10 1.92
C GLU A 105 -17.24 -8.78 3.18
N GLU A 106 -17.86 -7.58 3.12
CA GLU A 106 -18.99 -7.18 3.95
C GLU A 106 -18.68 -6.78 5.40
N GLU A 107 -18.77 -5.54 5.60
CA GLU A 107 -18.86 -4.68 6.79
C GLU A 107 -17.61 -3.84 7.04
N GLU A 108 -17.75 -2.56 6.67
CA GLU A 108 -16.81 -1.48 6.86
C GLU A 108 -15.68 -1.36 5.81
N GLN A 109 -15.71 -0.26 5.11
CA GLN A 109 -14.87 0.31 4.05
C GLN A 109 -13.38 0.38 4.35
N ASN A 110 -12.75 -0.71 4.82
CA ASN A 110 -11.34 -0.76 5.10
C ASN A 110 -10.58 -1.48 3.98
N PHE A 111 -9.83 -0.69 3.21
CA PHE A 111 -8.93 -1.20 2.17
C PHE A 111 -7.83 -2.08 2.76
N PRO A 112 -7.38 -3.11 2.01
CA PRO A 112 -6.20 -3.87 2.38
C PRO A 112 -4.98 -2.95 2.35
N VAL A 113 -4.46 -2.60 3.50
CA VAL A 113 -3.30 -1.73 3.62
C VAL A 113 -2.21 -2.45 4.42
N ASN A 114 -1.04 -2.62 3.80
CA ASN A 114 0.13 -3.23 4.43
C ASN A 114 0.93 -2.19 5.23
N CYS A 115 0.26 -1.47 6.12
CA CYS A 115 0.91 -0.50 6.97
C CYS A 115 1.52 -1.17 8.20
N THR A 116 2.84 -1.12 8.30
CA THR A 116 3.58 -1.61 9.46
C THR A 116 3.88 -0.51 10.47
N ASN A 117 3.66 0.75 10.10
CA ASN A 117 3.93 1.91 10.95
C ASN A 117 2.89 3.02 10.76
N THR A 118 2.88 3.96 11.72
CA THR A 118 1.93 5.09 11.76
C THR A 118 2.06 6.03 10.55
N LEU A 119 3.26 6.20 9.98
CA LEU A 119 3.48 7.07 8.81
C LEU A 119 2.79 6.51 7.57
N ASP A 120 2.83 5.19 7.38
CA ASP A 120 2.20 4.53 6.25
C ASP A 120 0.66 4.60 6.36
N TRP A 121 0.11 4.42 7.58
CA TRP A 121 -1.32 4.64 7.82
C TRP A 121 -1.76 6.07 7.51
N LYS A 122 -1.02 7.07 8.00
CA LYS A 122 -1.31 8.48 7.72
C LYS A 122 -1.22 8.78 6.22
N PHE A 123 -0.23 8.20 5.55
CA PHE A 123 -0.07 8.37 4.11
C PHE A 123 -1.28 7.82 3.34
N ILE A 124 -1.71 6.58 3.61
CA ILE A 124 -2.87 5.99 2.93
C ILE A 124 -4.16 6.75 3.23
N ALA A 125 -4.39 7.14 4.49
CA ALA A 125 -5.55 7.95 4.86
C ALA A 125 -5.58 9.28 4.09
N SER A 126 -4.45 9.97 4.02
CA SER A 126 -4.30 11.22 3.29
C SER A 126 -4.48 11.06 1.77
N VAL A 127 -3.98 9.96 1.19
CA VAL A 127 -4.20 9.63 -0.23
C VAL A 127 -5.69 9.41 -0.50
N LYS A 128 -6.37 8.62 0.34
CA LYS A 128 -7.81 8.36 0.23
C LYS A 128 -8.60 9.66 0.32
N GLU A 129 -8.37 10.46 1.34
CA GLU A 129 -9.03 11.75 1.54
C GLU A 129 -8.81 12.70 0.33
N CYS A 130 -7.60 12.71 -0.22
CA CYS A 130 -7.30 13.52 -1.40
C CYS A 130 -8.09 13.07 -2.63
N ILE A 131 -8.27 11.78 -2.85
CA ILE A 131 -9.10 11.23 -3.93
C ILE A 131 -10.55 11.58 -3.69
N GLU A 132 -11.06 11.41 -2.48
CA GLU A 132 -12.46 11.70 -2.11
C GLU A 132 -12.81 13.17 -2.31
N LYS A 133 -11.93 14.09 -1.93
CA LYS A 133 -12.10 15.53 -2.16
C LYS A 133 -12.13 15.94 -3.64
N ASN A 134 -11.58 15.11 -4.53
CA ASN A 134 -11.53 15.35 -5.96
C ASN A 134 -12.31 14.29 -6.76
N MET A 135 -13.31 13.67 -6.13
CA MET A 135 -14.02 12.52 -6.64
C MET A 135 -14.66 12.80 -8.01
N GLY A 136 -15.36 13.92 -8.14
CA GLY A 136 -16.07 14.29 -9.37
C GLY A 136 -15.20 14.95 -10.46
N ASP A 137 -13.91 15.14 -10.23
CA ASP A 137 -13.01 15.73 -11.23
C ASP A 137 -12.47 14.63 -12.16
N PRO A 138 -12.91 14.58 -13.45
CA PRO A 138 -12.47 13.56 -14.40
C PRO A 138 -10.99 13.71 -14.78
N ASP A 139 -10.41 14.89 -14.62
CA ASP A 139 -9.01 15.18 -14.94
C ASP A 139 -8.06 14.87 -13.77
N PHE A 140 -8.61 14.58 -12.58
CA PHE A 140 -7.81 14.22 -11.42
C PHE A 140 -7.02 12.92 -11.67
N ASN A 141 -5.70 13.02 -11.63
CA ASN A 141 -4.78 11.97 -12.03
C ASN A 141 -3.64 11.74 -11.02
N VAL A 142 -2.81 10.73 -11.32
CA VAL A 142 -1.68 10.30 -10.46
C VAL A 142 -0.65 11.42 -10.25
N GLU A 143 -0.44 12.28 -11.26
CA GLU A 143 0.54 13.36 -11.18
C GLU A 143 0.08 14.43 -10.19
N MET A 144 -1.20 14.80 -10.24
CA MET A 144 -1.80 15.71 -9.26
C MET A 144 -1.77 15.11 -7.86
N LEU A 145 -2.06 13.83 -7.73
CA LEU A 145 -2.06 13.12 -6.44
C LEU A 145 -0.65 13.05 -5.84
N SER A 146 0.37 12.68 -6.62
CA SER A 146 1.76 12.62 -6.14
C SER A 146 2.32 14.00 -5.76
N SER A 147 2.01 15.04 -6.55
CA SER A 147 2.42 16.41 -6.27
C SER A 147 1.84 16.94 -4.96
N ARG A 148 0.57 16.64 -4.65
CA ARG A 148 -0.07 17.03 -3.38
C ARG A 148 0.55 16.37 -2.16
N HIS A 149 1.21 15.22 -2.35
CA HIS A 149 1.94 14.52 -1.29
C HIS A 149 3.43 14.87 -1.28
N HIS A 150 3.86 15.86 -2.08
CA HIS A 150 5.28 16.29 -2.18
C HIS A 150 6.24 15.13 -2.49
N MET A 151 5.78 14.16 -3.26
CA MET A 151 6.57 12.99 -3.66
C MET A 151 6.83 12.99 -5.16
N SER A 152 7.97 12.42 -5.56
CA SER A 152 8.21 12.10 -6.96
C SER A 152 7.17 11.08 -7.44
N ARG A 153 6.80 11.12 -8.72
CA ARG A 153 5.86 10.16 -9.31
C ARG A 153 6.29 8.70 -9.07
N THR A 154 7.59 8.43 -9.17
CA THR A 154 8.17 7.10 -8.98
C THR A 154 8.09 6.65 -7.52
N SER A 155 8.51 7.49 -6.58
CA SER A 155 8.44 7.18 -5.14
C SER A 155 6.98 6.96 -4.70
N PHE A 156 6.07 7.82 -5.15
CA PHE A 156 4.64 7.70 -4.88
C PHE A 156 4.06 6.39 -5.43
N PHE A 157 4.38 6.08 -6.70
CA PHE A 157 3.93 4.84 -7.35
C PHE A 157 4.39 3.61 -6.57
N ASN A 158 5.68 3.53 -6.25
CA ASN A 158 6.26 2.39 -5.56
C ASN A 158 5.66 2.22 -4.16
N LYS A 159 5.60 3.30 -3.38
CA LYS A 159 5.03 3.28 -2.03
C LYS A 159 3.57 2.87 -2.04
N LEU A 160 2.74 3.52 -2.84
CA LEU A 160 1.31 3.20 -2.89
C LEU A 160 1.06 1.76 -3.33
N LYS A 161 1.79 1.30 -4.37
CA LYS A 161 1.69 -0.07 -4.86
C LYS A 161 2.12 -1.11 -3.82
N VAL A 162 3.19 -0.83 -3.05
CA VAL A 162 3.63 -1.72 -1.97
C VAL A 162 2.59 -1.78 -0.86
N LEU A 163 2.04 -0.65 -0.45
CA LEU A 163 1.10 -0.56 0.67
C LEU A 163 -0.29 -1.10 0.33
N THR A 164 -0.78 -0.85 -0.89
CA THR A 164 -2.17 -1.19 -1.28
C THR A 164 -2.27 -2.38 -2.23
N GLY A 165 -1.18 -2.76 -2.88
CA GLY A 165 -1.20 -3.75 -3.97
C GLY A 165 -1.63 -3.18 -5.32
N TYR A 166 -2.17 -1.97 -5.37
CA TYR A 166 -2.69 -1.34 -6.59
C TYR A 166 -1.73 -0.31 -7.16
N ALA A 167 -1.64 -0.24 -8.49
CA ALA A 167 -1.05 0.92 -9.13
C ALA A 167 -1.89 2.18 -8.82
N PRO A 168 -1.30 3.38 -8.72
CA PRO A 168 -2.04 4.59 -8.32
C PRO A 168 -3.28 4.90 -9.15
N ALA A 169 -3.22 4.70 -10.47
CA ALA A 169 -4.39 4.90 -11.34
C ALA A 169 -5.51 3.90 -11.05
N ASP A 170 -5.16 2.64 -10.74
CA ASP A 170 -6.13 1.61 -10.37
C ASP A 170 -6.71 1.86 -8.98
N TYR A 171 -5.90 2.40 -8.06
CA TYR A 171 -6.36 2.78 -6.73
C TYR A 171 -7.38 3.93 -6.77
N ILE A 172 -7.11 4.98 -7.57
CA ILE A 172 -8.10 6.06 -7.83
C ILE A 172 -9.39 5.48 -8.39
N ARG A 173 -9.28 4.62 -9.42
CA ARG A 173 -10.42 3.99 -10.08
C ARG A 173 -11.23 3.15 -9.11
N MET A 174 -10.57 2.37 -8.27
CA MET A 174 -11.21 1.51 -7.27
C MET A 174 -12.02 2.34 -6.26
N ILE A 175 -11.46 3.42 -5.71
CA ILE A 175 -12.17 4.31 -4.77
C ILE A 175 -13.41 4.92 -5.45
N ARG A 176 -13.28 5.37 -6.71
CA ARG A 176 -14.40 5.89 -7.50
C ARG A 176 -15.51 4.85 -7.68
N LEU A 177 -15.15 3.60 -8.00
CA LEU A 177 -16.12 2.52 -8.16
C LEU A 177 -16.81 2.14 -6.86
N GLN A 178 -16.11 2.16 -5.74
CA GLN A 178 -16.71 1.90 -4.42
C GLN A 178 -17.69 3.00 -4.03
N HIS A 179 -17.35 4.26 -4.28
CA HIS A 179 -18.29 5.36 -4.07
C HIS A 179 -19.52 5.26 -4.98
N ALA A 180 -19.32 4.87 -6.25
CA ALA A 180 -20.42 4.59 -7.16
C ALA A 180 -21.33 3.47 -6.64
N ALA A 181 -20.76 2.40 -6.09
CA ALA A 181 -21.54 1.31 -5.51
C ALA A 181 -22.39 1.77 -4.33
N GLN A 182 -21.88 2.68 -3.49
CA GLN A 182 -22.67 3.28 -2.40
C GLN A 182 -23.83 4.12 -2.91
N LEU A 183 -23.59 4.95 -3.94
CA LEU A 183 -24.66 5.77 -4.55
C LEU A 183 -25.73 4.89 -5.22
N LEU A 184 -25.32 3.78 -5.85
CA LEU A 184 -26.24 2.80 -6.44
C LEU A 184 -27.12 2.13 -5.38
N LYS A 185 -26.58 1.83 -4.19
CA LYS A 185 -27.34 1.27 -3.05
C LYS A 185 -28.40 2.23 -2.55
N GLN A 186 -28.11 3.52 -2.51
CA GLN A 186 -29.07 4.56 -2.13
C GLN A 186 -30.25 4.64 -3.10
N GLY A 187 -30.02 4.41 -4.39
CA GLY A 187 -31.05 4.37 -5.41
C GLY A 187 -31.69 5.72 -5.75
N GLU A 188 -31.05 6.82 -5.35
CA GLU A 188 -31.53 8.19 -5.53
C GLU A 188 -31.10 8.81 -6.86
N TYR A 189 -30.04 8.29 -7.47
CA TYR A 189 -29.38 8.86 -8.63
C TYR A 189 -29.46 7.94 -9.85
N THR A 190 -29.50 8.51 -11.04
CA THR A 190 -29.35 7.80 -12.29
C THR A 190 -27.89 7.34 -12.53
N ILE A 191 -27.71 6.35 -13.40
CA ILE A 191 -26.36 5.90 -13.77
C ILE A 191 -25.51 7.02 -14.38
N ALA A 192 -26.13 7.96 -15.11
CA ALA A 192 -25.43 9.10 -15.70
C ALA A 192 -24.94 10.06 -14.61
N GLU A 193 -25.82 10.45 -13.68
CA GLU A 193 -25.45 11.31 -12.55
C GLU A 193 -24.35 10.67 -11.70
N ILE A 194 -24.46 9.37 -11.37
CA ILE A 194 -23.42 8.65 -10.62
C ILE A 194 -22.09 8.69 -11.38
N THR A 195 -22.11 8.47 -12.70
CA THR A 195 -20.89 8.52 -13.53
C THR A 195 -20.18 9.85 -13.41
N ASP A 196 -20.91 10.96 -13.48
CA ASP A 196 -20.38 12.31 -13.34
C ASP A 196 -19.90 12.58 -11.90
N MET A 197 -20.70 12.20 -10.89
CA MET A 197 -20.36 12.39 -9.46
C MET A 197 -19.07 11.68 -9.06
N VAL A 198 -18.77 10.52 -9.68
CA VAL A 198 -17.55 9.77 -9.37
C VAL A 198 -16.40 10.03 -10.37
N GLY A 199 -16.53 11.05 -11.22
CA GLY A 199 -15.46 11.56 -12.06
C GLY A 199 -15.09 10.67 -13.25
N PHE A 200 -16.03 9.90 -13.81
CA PHE A 200 -15.84 9.24 -15.09
C PHE A 200 -16.39 10.12 -16.21
N SER A 201 -15.57 10.39 -17.23
CA SER A 201 -15.96 11.20 -18.39
C SER A 201 -16.82 10.44 -19.40
N ASP A 202 -16.88 9.12 -19.33
CA ASP A 202 -17.60 8.26 -20.27
C ASP A 202 -18.41 7.18 -19.54
N ALA A 203 -19.74 7.23 -19.71
CA ALA A 203 -20.66 6.31 -19.05
C ALA A 203 -20.56 4.87 -19.58
N LYS A 204 -20.10 4.66 -20.83
CA LYS A 204 -19.88 3.31 -21.36
C LYS A 204 -18.66 2.69 -20.69
N TYR A 205 -17.57 3.44 -20.64
CA TYR A 205 -16.34 3.01 -19.93
C TYR A 205 -16.62 2.74 -18.45
N PHE A 206 -17.37 3.63 -17.77
CA PHE A 206 -17.80 3.39 -16.38
C PHE A 206 -18.51 2.05 -16.22
N ARG A 207 -19.52 1.73 -17.06
CA ARG A 207 -20.26 0.46 -16.98
C ARG A 207 -19.36 -0.76 -17.20
N GLU A 208 -18.41 -0.67 -18.13
CA GLU A 208 -17.47 -1.75 -18.43
C GLU A 208 -16.53 -2.03 -17.23
N VAL A 209 -15.91 -0.97 -16.66
CA VAL A 209 -15.01 -1.13 -15.51
C VAL A 209 -15.76 -1.53 -14.23
N PHE A 210 -16.96 -1.00 -14.01
CA PHE A 210 -17.81 -1.39 -12.89
C PHE A 210 -18.18 -2.87 -12.97
N LYS A 211 -18.64 -3.32 -14.15
CA LYS A 211 -18.95 -4.73 -14.39
C LYS A 211 -17.72 -5.63 -14.23
N LYS A 212 -16.55 -5.18 -14.68
CA LYS A 212 -15.29 -5.92 -14.50
C LYS A 212 -14.93 -6.06 -13.01
N TYR A 213 -15.17 -5.02 -12.21
CA TYR A 213 -14.81 -5.00 -10.79
C TYR A 213 -15.83 -5.76 -9.92
N TYR A 214 -17.13 -5.52 -10.11
CA TYR A 214 -18.20 -6.12 -9.31
C TYR A 214 -18.86 -7.37 -9.92
N GLY A 215 -18.47 -7.79 -11.12
CA GLY A 215 -19.05 -8.95 -11.80
C GLY A 215 -20.41 -8.68 -12.46
N VAL A 216 -21.11 -7.63 -12.06
CA VAL A 216 -22.45 -7.25 -12.55
C VAL A 216 -22.50 -5.81 -13.02
N SER A 217 -23.49 -5.48 -13.89
CA SER A 217 -23.68 -4.10 -14.34
C SER A 217 -24.14 -3.19 -13.20
N PRO A 218 -23.87 -1.86 -13.24
CA PRO A 218 -24.34 -0.90 -12.24
C PRO A 218 -25.85 -0.99 -11.97
N SER A 219 -26.67 -1.15 -13.03
CA SER A 219 -28.12 -1.25 -12.89
C SER A 219 -28.53 -2.49 -12.08
N LYS A 220 -27.96 -3.66 -12.41
CA LYS A 220 -28.22 -4.90 -11.65
C LYS A 220 -27.71 -4.83 -10.23
N TYR A 221 -26.60 -4.15 -9.98
CA TYR A 221 -26.05 -3.97 -8.64
C TYR A 221 -27.00 -3.16 -7.76
N GLY A 222 -27.57 -2.05 -8.25
CA GLY A 222 -28.56 -1.27 -7.52
C GLY A 222 -29.91 -1.99 -7.31
N GLU A 223 -30.31 -2.87 -8.23
CA GLU A 223 -31.53 -3.68 -8.11
C GLU A 223 -31.38 -4.82 -7.10
N SER A 224 -30.22 -5.49 -7.03
CA SER A 224 -29.97 -6.61 -6.12
C SER A 224 -29.99 -6.22 -4.64
N GLU A 225 -29.61 -5.00 -4.33
CA GLU A 225 -29.74 -4.43 -2.97
C GLU A 225 -31.21 -4.28 -2.53
N LYS A 226 -32.11 -3.95 -3.48
CA LYS A 226 -33.55 -3.86 -3.19
C LYS A 226 -34.21 -5.22 -2.94
N THR A 227 -33.57 -6.30 -3.39
CA THR A 227 -34.10 -7.67 -3.32
C THR A 227 -33.35 -8.57 -2.33
N GLY A 228 -32.27 -8.10 -1.68
CA GLY A 228 -31.49 -8.88 -0.69
C GLY A 228 -30.69 -10.06 -1.26
N SER A 229 -30.45 -10.07 -2.58
CA SER A 229 -29.72 -11.15 -3.26
C SER A 229 -28.39 -10.64 -3.81
N TYR A 230 -27.29 -10.94 -3.12
CA TYR A 230 -25.93 -10.51 -3.54
C TYR A 230 -25.33 -11.48 -4.57
N PRO A 231 -24.86 -11.00 -5.73
CA PRO A 231 -23.97 -11.81 -6.55
C PRO A 231 -22.55 -11.80 -5.96
N ALA A 232 -21.96 -12.97 -5.82
CA ALA A 232 -20.58 -13.14 -5.34
C ALA A 232 -19.59 -12.31 -6.18
N ILE A 233 -18.77 -11.50 -5.51
CA ILE A 233 -17.75 -10.66 -6.16
C ILE A 233 -16.64 -11.55 -6.70
N ASN A 234 -16.42 -11.49 -8.00
CA ASN A 234 -15.43 -12.32 -8.70
C ASN A 234 -14.12 -11.52 -8.85
N LEU A 235 -13.29 -11.49 -7.78
CA LEU A 235 -11.96 -10.87 -7.79
C LEU A 235 -10.91 -11.78 -8.47
N LYS A 236 -11.18 -12.28 -9.68
CA LYS A 236 -10.14 -12.90 -10.49
C LYS A 236 -9.35 -11.82 -11.22
N ASN A 237 -8.26 -11.40 -10.60
CA ASN A 237 -7.14 -10.80 -11.32
C ASN A 237 -6.50 -11.89 -12.16
N GLU A 238 -6.81 -11.94 -13.44
CA GLU A 238 -6.01 -12.66 -14.42
C GLU A 238 -4.68 -11.91 -14.64
N LYS A 239 -3.63 -12.71 -14.68
CA LYS A 239 -2.19 -12.56 -14.87
C LYS A 239 -1.70 -11.33 -15.64
#